data_84ea308ecb368e0a3dbac119cf025509
#
_entry.id   84ea308ecb368e0a3dbac119cf025509
#
_cell.length_a   1.000
_cell.length_b   1.000
_cell.length_c   1.000
_cell.angle_alpha   90.00
_cell.angle_beta   90.00
_cell.angle_gamma   90.00
#
_symmetry.space_group_name_H-M   'P 1'
#
loop_
_entity.id
_entity.type
_entity.pdbx_description
1 polymer ?
#
loop_
_entity_poly.entity_id
_entity_poly.type
_entity_poly.pdbx_seq_one_letter_code
_entity_poly.pdbx_strand_id
1 'polypeptide(L)'
;MQLSRWEPFGNMWKEMNRLQREMNRLFSSPVGGDGWPSFAGAFPALNIWQDEGTVFAEAELPGMDLNDLEIFVTGGNQLTIKGERKEPKLSKGTWHRQERGFGSFARVVNLPVDVNAEKVEARFVNGVLTLSMPKSEAAKPRKIVVKAE
;
A
#
# COMPACT_ATOMS: atom_id res chain seq x y z
N MET A 1 -41.24 19.94 2.58
CA MET A 1 -40.83 18.59 2.98
C MET A 1 -39.76 18.17 1.98
N GLN A 2 -38.46 18.41 2.31
CA GLN A 2 -37.34 18.07 1.42
C GLN A 2 -36.80 16.71 1.87
N LEU A 3 -36.92 15.74 0.99
CA LEU A 3 -36.31 14.41 1.16
C LEU A 3 -34.81 14.53 0.89
N SER A 4 -34.01 14.46 1.96
CA SER A 4 -32.56 14.37 1.84
C SER A 4 -32.20 12.99 1.29
N ARG A 5 -31.71 12.99 0.08
CA ARG A 5 -31.19 11.81 -0.62
C ARG A 5 -29.87 11.41 0.04
N TRP A 6 -29.89 10.31 0.75
CA TRP A 6 -28.72 9.71 1.36
C TRP A 6 -27.86 9.06 0.25
N GLU A 7 -26.69 9.62 -0.01
CA GLU A 7 -25.71 9.08 -0.97
C GLU A 7 -24.47 8.59 -0.21
N PRO A 8 -24.42 7.31 0.19
CA PRO A 8 -23.31 6.78 1.00
C PRO A 8 -21.99 6.61 0.22
N PHE A 9 -22.02 6.59 -1.11
CA PHE A 9 -20.81 6.32 -1.92
C PHE A 9 -20.09 7.58 -2.45
N GLY A 10 -20.76 8.72 -2.54
CA GLY A 10 -20.18 9.96 -3.07
C GLY A 10 -19.13 10.60 -2.15
N ASN A 11 -19.24 10.39 -0.86
CA ASN A 11 -18.32 10.97 0.12
C ASN A 11 -17.02 10.15 0.27
N MET A 12 -17.08 8.85 0.13
CA MET A 12 -15.93 7.95 0.25
C MET A 12 -14.90 8.20 -0.86
N TRP A 13 -15.34 8.47 -2.10
CA TRP A 13 -14.46 8.86 -3.20
C TRP A 13 -13.79 10.23 -3.00
N LYS A 14 -14.51 11.18 -2.42
CA LYS A 14 -13.96 12.51 -2.10
C LYS A 14 -12.94 12.44 -0.97
N GLU A 15 -13.21 11.65 0.06
CA GLU A 15 -12.27 11.44 1.16
C GLU A 15 -11.02 10.67 0.70
N MET A 16 -11.17 9.67 -0.16
CA MET A 16 -10.04 8.93 -0.72
C MET A 16 -9.14 9.82 -1.59
N ASN A 17 -9.74 10.67 -2.45
CA ASN A 17 -8.99 11.65 -3.24
C ASN A 17 -8.38 12.77 -2.40
N ARG A 18 -8.98 13.11 -1.27
CA ARG A 18 -8.40 14.06 -0.31
C ARG A 18 -7.21 13.44 0.41
N LEU A 19 -7.35 12.21 0.88
CA LEU A 19 -6.30 11.45 1.54
C LEU A 19 -5.11 11.22 0.58
N GLN A 20 -5.36 10.90 -0.67
CA GLN A 20 -4.34 10.73 -1.69
C GLN A 20 -3.60 12.06 -1.99
N ARG A 21 -4.29 13.20 -1.98
CA ARG A 21 -3.66 14.52 -2.15
C ARG A 21 -2.87 14.95 -0.91
N GLU A 22 -3.36 14.67 0.29
CA GLU A 22 -2.61 14.92 1.53
C GLU A 22 -1.37 14.02 1.62
N MET A 23 -1.48 12.75 1.22
CA MET A 23 -0.35 11.85 1.12
C MET A 23 0.70 12.35 0.12
N ASN A 24 0.31 12.71 -1.10
CA ASN A 24 1.23 13.27 -2.08
C ASN A 24 1.89 14.56 -1.59
N ARG A 25 1.19 15.38 -0.82
CA ARG A 25 1.74 16.61 -0.23
C ARG A 25 2.75 16.34 0.87
N LEU A 26 2.54 15.31 1.69
CA LEU A 26 3.50 14.88 2.72
C LEU A 26 4.77 14.27 2.12
N PHE A 27 4.65 13.61 0.96
CA PHE A 27 5.78 12.98 0.27
C PHE A 27 6.47 13.87 -0.77
N SER A 28 5.87 15.01 -1.16
CA SER A 28 6.41 15.92 -2.19
C SER A 28 7.08 17.16 -1.62
N SER A 29 7.03 17.40 -0.31
CA SER A 29 7.68 18.56 0.29
C SER A 29 9.19 18.34 0.37
N PRO A 30 10.00 19.10 -0.37
CA PRO A 30 11.42 19.19 -0.08
C PRO A 30 11.55 19.93 1.25
N VAL A 31 12.10 19.24 2.19
CA VAL A 31 12.36 19.57 3.58
C VAL A 31 12.89 20.98 3.81
N GLY A 32 12.24 21.69 4.70
CA GLY A 32 12.82 22.77 5.46
C GLY A 32 12.17 22.80 6.83
N GLY A 33 12.84 22.25 7.83
CA GLY A 33 12.43 22.41 9.22
C GLY A 33 12.52 21.15 10.05
N ASP A 34 13.53 21.14 10.91
CA ASP A 34 13.67 20.27 12.09
C ASP A 34 13.72 18.74 11.88
N GLY A 35 14.88 18.29 11.43
CA GLY A 35 15.60 17.17 12.04
C GLY A 35 15.13 15.74 11.78
N TRP A 36 14.13 15.46 10.95
CA TRP A 36 13.66 14.09 10.74
C TRP A 36 14.09 13.56 9.39
N PRO A 37 14.76 12.41 9.30
CA PRO A 37 14.88 11.70 8.06
C PRO A 37 13.48 11.16 7.72
N SER A 38 12.67 11.97 7.02
CA SER A 38 11.55 11.47 6.25
C SER A 38 12.06 10.29 5.45
N PHE A 39 11.28 9.23 5.31
CA PHE A 39 11.57 8.23 4.31
C PHE A 39 11.65 8.93 2.93
N ALA A 40 12.82 9.54 2.66
CA ALA A 40 13.11 10.19 1.40
C ALA A 40 13.26 9.11 0.34
N GLY A 41 12.16 8.72 -0.21
CA GLY A 41 12.04 7.64 -1.16
C GLY A 41 10.74 6.86 -0.94
N ALA A 42 10.46 5.96 -1.84
CA ALA A 42 9.28 5.12 -1.82
C ALA A 42 9.42 3.99 -0.78
N PHE A 43 9.13 4.29 0.50
CA PHE A 43 9.11 3.27 1.55
C PHE A 43 7.70 2.69 1.72
N PRO A 44 7.59 1.36 1.91
CA PRO A 44 8.64 0.38 1.73
C PRO A 44 9.03 0.18 0.27
N ALA A 45 10.26 -0.25 0.02
CA ALA A 45 10.63 -0.79 -1.28
C ALA A 45 9.81 -2.06 -1.54
N LEU A 46 9.35 -2.24 -2.77
CA LEU A 46 8.51 -3.35 -3.19
C LEU A 46 9.13 -4.10 -4.36
N ASN A 47 9.17 -5.41 -4.24
CA ASN A 47 9.31 -6.31 -5.36
C ASN A 47 7.93 -6.78 -5.80
N ILE A 48 7.60 -6.66 -7.09
CA ILE A 48 6.33 -7.13 -7.65
C ILE A 48 6.65 -8.02 -8.84
N TRP A 49 6.06 -9.21 -8.86
CA TRP A 49 6.17 -10.17 -9.96
C TRP A 49 4.84 -10.90 -10.16
N GLN A 50 4.73 -11.65 -11.21
CA GLN A 50 3.51 -12.42 -11.50
C GLN A 50 3.83 -13.72 -12.21
N ASP A 51 2.95 -14.69 -12.03
CA ASP A 51 2.84 -15.89 -12.85
C ASP A 51 1.58 -15.86 -13.74
N GLU A 52 1.14 -17.00 -14.26
CA GLU A 52 -0.05 -17.09 -15.11
C GLU A 52 -1.35 -16.69 -14.38
N GLY A 53 -1.46 -16.98 -13.09
CA GLY A 53 -2.69 -16.83 -12.31
C GLY A 53 -2.65 -15.79 -11.21
N THR A 54 -1.46 -15.35 -10.78
CA THR A 54 -1.28 -14.59 -9.55
C THR A 54 -0.26 -13.48 -9.72
N VAL A 55 -0.52 -12.34 -9.08
CA VAL A 55 0.44 -11.27 -8.85
C VAL A 55 0.96 -11.39 -7.44
N PHE A 56 2.25 -11.26 -7.25
CA PHE A 56 2.90 -11.28 -5.95
C PHE A 56 3.54 -9.94 -5.65
N ALA A 57 3.58 -9.58 -4.38
CA ALA A 57 4.35 -8.44 -3.90
C ALA A 57 5.07 -8.81 -2.60
N GLU A 58 6.27 -8.26 -2.44
CA GLU A 58 7.09 -8.46 -1.25
C GLU A 58 7.65 -7.12 -0.77
N ALA A 59 7.64 -6.91 0.55
CA ALA A 59 8.19 -5.73 1.20
C ALA A 59 8.93 -6.11 2.49
N GLU A 60 10.05 -5.45 2.73
CA GLU A 60 10.79 -5.58 3.98
C GLU A 60 10.38 -4.48 4.96
N LEU A 61 9.81 -4.88 6.09
CA LEU A 61 9.27 -4.00 7.13
C LEU A 61 9.81 -4.41 8.52
N PRO A 62 11.13 -4.43 8.71
CA PRO A 62 11.72 -4.91 9.95
C PRO A 62 11.37 -4.00 11.14
N GLY A 63 11.09 -4.60 12.28
CA GLY A 63 10.76 -3.90 13.52
C GLY A 63 9.33 -3.35 13.57
N MET A 64 8.44 -3.86 12.72
CA MET A 64 7.00 -3.56 12.75
C MET A 64 6.21 -4.74 13.28
N ASP A 65 5.09 -4.46 13.90
CA ASP A 65 4.10 -5.45 14.29
C ASP A 65 2.99 -5.57 13.24
N LEU A 66 2.38 -6.72 13.15
CA LEU A 66 1.28 -6.96 12.21
C LEU A 66 0.12 -5.96 12.39
N ASN A 67 -0.15 -5.58 13.65
CA ASN A 67 -1.23 -4.63 13.97
C ASN A 67 -0.94 -3.19 13.53
N ASP A 68 0.31 -2.89 13.18
CA ASP A 68 0.73 -1.57 12.71
C ASP A 68 0.68 -1.47 11.17
N LEU A 69 0.15 -2.50 10.49
CA LEU A 69 0.05 -2.59 9.03
C LEU A 69 -1.39 -2.66 8.55
N GLU A 70 -1.69 -1.90 7.50
CA GLU A 70 -2.95 -1.93 6.78
C GLU A 70 -2.69 -2.11 5.28
N ILE A 71 -3.42 -3.02 4.64
CA ILE A 71 -3.26 -3.35 3.23
C ILE A 71 -4.62 -3.25 2.54
N PHE A 72 -4.65 -2.53 1.42
CA PHE A 72 -5.86 -2.34 0.62
C PHE A 72 -5.59 -2.62 -0.85
N VAL A 73 -6.57 -3.20 -1.52
CA VAL A 73 -6.64 -3.26 -2.98
C VAL A 73 -7.87 -2.47 -3.41
N THR A 74 -7.66 -1.44 -4.21
CA THR A 74 -8.72 -0.54 -4.69
C THR A 74 -8.81 -0.62 -6.21
N GLY A 75 -10.04 -0.64 -6.74
CA GLY A 75 -10.28 -0.65 -8.19
C GLY A 75 -9.71 -1.86 -8.92
N GLY A 76 -9.36 -2.92 -8.19
CA GLY A 76 -8.80 -4.16 -8.72
C GLY A 76 -7.30 -4.10 -9.02
N ASN A 77 -6.69 -2.94 -9.20
CA ASN A 77 -5.28 -2.85 -9.63
C ASN A 77 -4.43 -1.83 -8.85
N GLN A 78 -4.95 -1.25 -7.80
CA GLN A 78 -4.17 -0.33 -6.95
C GLN A 78 -3.93 -0.96 -5.59
N LEU A 79 -2.69 -1.32 -5.29
CA LEU A 79 -2.25 -1.81 -3.99
C LEU A 79 -1.80 -0.63 -3.13
N THR A 80 -2.33 -0.56 -1.91
CA THR A 80 -1.92 0.41 -0.89
C THR A 80 -1.44 -0.34 0.35
N ILE A 81 -0.23 -0.03 0.81
CA ILE A 81 0.33 -0.52 2.08
C ILE A 81 0.56 0.69 2.97
N LYS A 82 -0.08 0.70 4.12
CA LYS A 82 0.08 1.73 5.15
C LYS A 82 0.63 1.12 6.42
N GLY A 83 1.33 1.92 7.19
CA GLY A 83 1.79 1.48 8.50
C GLY A 83 2.43 2.60 9.28
N GLU A 84 2.76 2.27 10.54
CA GLU A 84 3.49 3.16 11.42
C GLU A 84 4.65 2.39 12.06
N ARG A 85 5.88 2.86 11.81
CA ARG A 85 7.04 2.38 12.56
C ARG A 85 7.22 3.23 13.79
N LYS A 86 7.06 2.62 14.96
CA LYS A 86 7.19 3.31 16.24
C LYS A 86 8.62 3.79 16.46
N GLU A 87 8.73 5.00 17.03
CA GLU A 87 10.02 5.53 17.43
C GLU A 87 10.64 4.68 18.54
N PRO A 88 11.90 4.24 18.40
CA PRO A 88 12.60 3.54 19.48
C PRO A 88 12.80 4.47 20.66
N LYS A 89 12.17 4.17 21.80
CA LYS A 89 12.35 4.92 23.04
C LYS A 89 13.58 4.43 23.78
N LEU A 90 14.51 5.34 24.06
CA LEU A 90 15.62 5.06 24.97
C LEU A 90 15.15 5.27 26.42
N SER A 91 15.24 4.24 27.23
CA SER A 91 14.97 4.35 28.67
C SER A 91 16.09 5.10 29.41
N LYS A 92 17.31 5.00 28.92
CA LYS A 92 18.51 5.70 29.41
C LYS A 92 19.46 5.93 28.23
N GLY A 93 20.10 7.09 28.18
CA GLY A 93 21.10 7.41 27.16
C GLY A 93 20.70 8.56 26.25
N THR A 94 21.59 8.86 25.33
CA THR A 94 21.43 9.94 24.34
C THR A 94 21.74 9.37 22.96
N TRP A 95 20.92 9.70 21.97
CA TRP A 95 21.19 9.37 20.58
C TRP A 95 22.39 10.17 20.07
N HIS A 96 23.40 9.49 19.58
CA HIS A 96 24.49 10.13 18.84
C HIS A 96 24.21 10.19 17.34
N ARG A 97 23.42 9.21 16.84
CA ARG A 97 23.02 9.13 15.44
C ARG A 97 21.73 8.31 15.32
N GLN A 98 20.80 8.79 14.56
CA GLN A 98 19.52 8.13 14.27
C GLN A 98 19.25 8.25 12.78
N GLU A 99 19.64 7.25 11.99
CA GLU A 99 19.54 7.22 10.55
C GLU A 99 18.37 6.35 10.06
N ARG A 100 17.81 5.51 10.94
CA ARG A 100 16.66 4.68 10.63
C ARG A 100 15.38 5.47 10.82
N GLY A 101 14.60 5.62 9.75
CA GLY A 101 13.32 6.34 9.78
C GLY A 101 12.28 5.64 10.66
N PHE A 102 11.41 6.43 11.24
CA PHE A 102 10.20 6.01 11.97
C PHE A 102 9.05 6.95 11.64
N GLY A 103 7.86 6.61 12.08
CA GLY A 103 6.64 7.36 11.79
C GLY A 103 5.74 6.63 10.79
N SER A 104 4.68 7.30 10.39
CA SER A 104 3.69 6.77 9.47
C SER A 104 4.18 6.79 8.03
N PHE A 105 3.82 5.78 7.26
CA PHE A 105 4.07 5.70 5.83
C PHE A 105 2.84 5.19 5.10
N ALA A 106 2.76 5.49 3.82
CA ALA A 106 1.80 4.91 2.91
C ALA A 106 2.41 4.75 1.53
N ARG A 107 2.41 3.54 1.03
CA ARG A 107 2.90 3.19 -0.29
C ARG A 107 1.73 2.81 -1.18
N VAL A 108 1.58 3.50 -2.31
CA VAL A 108 0.58 3.20 -3.33
C VAL A 108 1.29 2.80 -4.61
N VAL A 109 0.94 1.64 -5.15
CA VAL A 109 1.47 1.14 -6.42
C VAL A 109 0.35 0.59 -7.29
N ASN A 110 0.49 0.74 -8.60
CA ASN A 110 -0.40 0.12 -9.55
C ASN A 110 0.12 -1.28 -9.89
N LEU A 111 -0.76 -2.25 -9.84
CA LEU A 111 -0.50 -3.61 -10.26
C LEU A 111 -0.56 -3.71 -11.80
N PRO A 112 0.16 -4.66 -12.40
CA PRO A 112 0.20 -4.81 -13.85
C PRO A 112 -1.14 -5.27 -14.46
N VAL A 113 -1.99 -5.91 -13.65
CA VAL A 113 -3.30 -6.43 -14.05
C VAL A 113 -4.27 -6.34 -12.88
N ASP A 114 -5.57 -6.47 -13.16
CA ASP A 114 -6.60 -6.52 -12.15
C ASP A 114 -6.55 -7.83 -11.36
N VAL A 115 -6.64 -7.73 -10.04
CA VAL A 115 -6.66 -8.86 -9.10
C VAL A 115 -8.01 -8.97 -8.41
N ASN A 116 -8.30 -10.14 -7.89
CA ASN A 116 -9.48 -10.38 -7.07
C ASN A 116 -9.18 -10.01 -5.61
N ALA A 117 -9.63 -8.83 -5.18
CA ALA A 117 -9.38 -8.30 -3.84
C ALA A 117 -9.88 -9.21 -2.70
N GLU A 118 -10.95 -9.97 -2.94
CA GLU A 118 -11.53 -10.89 -1.93
C GLU A 118 -10.66 -12.13 -1.69
N LYS A 119 -9.75 -12.46 -2.62
CA LYS A 119 -8.87 -13.62 -2.56
C LYS A 119 -7.41 -13.25 -2.30
N VAL A 120 -7.15 -12.01 -1.91
CA VAL A 120 -5.79 -11.58 -1.54
C VAL A 120 -5.40 -12.21 -0.21
N GLU A 121 -4.25 -12.83 -0.20
CA GLU A 121 -3.63 -13.37 1.01
C GLU A 121 -2.40 -12.56 1.37
N ALA A 122 -2.27 -12.19 2.63
CA ALA A 122 -1.14 -11.47 3.18
C ALA A 122 -0.46 -12.30 4.27
N ARG A 123 0.85 -12.41 4.20
CA ARG A 123 1.68 -13.10 5.19
C ARG A 123 2.79 -12.17 5.65
N PHE A 124 2.94 -12.04 6.96
CA PHE A 124 4.01 -11.24 7.57
C PHE A 124 4.84 -12.11 8.51
N VAL A 125 6.07 -12.36 8.14
CA VAL A 125 6.98 -13.26 8.89
C VAL A 125 8.38 -12.65 8.94
N ASN A 126 8.95 -12.56 10.13
CA ASN A 126 10.32 -12.04 10.32
C ASN A 126 10.55 -10.65 9.71
N GLY A 127 9.52 -9.79 9.73
CA GLY A 127 9.62 -8.45 9.15
C GLY A 127 9.48 -8.40 7.62
N VAL A 128 9.14 -9.51 6.96
CA VAL A 128 8.87 -9.57 5.53
C VAL A 128 7.38 -9.75 5.31
N LEU A 129 6.78 -8.81 4.58
CA LEU A 129 5.42 -8.88 4.10
C LEU A 129 5.42 -9.51 2.71
N THR A 130 4.67 -10.59 2.53
CA THR A 130 4.43 -11.24 1.24
C THR A 130 2.95 -11.22 0.94
N LEU A 131 2.57 -10.75 -0.24
CA LEU A 131 1.20 -10.72 -0.73
C LEU A 131 1.06 -11.66 -1.93
N SER A 132 -0.01 -12.46 -1.91
CA SER A 132 -0.47 -13.29 -3.02
C SER A 132 -1.82 -12.77 -3.48
N MET A 133 -1.90 -12.30 -4.70
CA MET A 133 -3.06 -11.61 -5.27
C MET A 133 -3.52 -12.31 -6.55
N PRO A 134 -4.47 -13.25 -6.46
CA PRO A 134 -4.99 -13.93 -7.65
C PRO A 134 -5.57 -12.94 -8.66
N LYS A 135 -5.24 -13.13 -9.94
CA LYS A 135 -5.77 -12.31 -11.03
C LYS A 135 -7.28 -12.44 -11.11
N SER A 136 -7.95 -11.36 -11.45
CA SER A 136 -9.39 -11.40 -11.73
C SER A 136 -9.66 -12.32 -12.93
N GLU A 137 -10.85 -12.88 -13.01
CA GLU A 137 -11.21 -13.76 -14.13
C GLU A 137 -11.13 -13.04 -15.50
N ALA A 138 -11.37 -11.72 -15.52
CA ALA A 138 -11.23 -10.91 -16.72
C ALA A 138 -9.78 -10.69 -17.15
N ALA A 139 -8.84 -10.76 -16.20
CA ALA A 139 -7.41 -10.57 -16.45
C ALA A 139 -6.66 -11.86 -16.81
N LYS A 140 -7.31 -13.02 -16.72
CA LYS A 140 -6.71 -14.30 -17.10
C LYS A 140 -6.68 -14.50 -18.61
N PRO A 141 -5.61 -15.10 -19.16
CA PRO A 141 -5.55 -15.46 -20.57
C PRO A 141 -6.74 -16.33 -20.98
N ARG A 142 -7.41 -15.99 -22.07
CA ARG A 142 -8.48 -16.80 -22.66
C ARG A 142 -8.05 -17.35 -24.00
N LYS A 143 -8.21 -18.65 -24.17
CA LYS A 143 -7.98 -19.30 -25.48
C LYS A 143 -9.09 -18.88 -26.45
N ILE A 144 -8.71 -18.24 -27.54
CA ILE A 144 -9.62 -17.89 -28.63
C ILE A 144 -9.64 -19.05 -29.63
N VAL A 145 -10.83 -19.57 -29.89
CA VAL A 145 -11.01 -20.58 -30.95
C VAL A 145 -11.21 -19.85 -32.27
N VAL A 146 -10.27 -20.04 -33.19
CA VAL A 146 -10.39 -19.53 -34.55
C VAL A 146 -11.29 -20.50 -35.34
N LYS A 147 -12.38 -19.97 -35.89
CA LYS A 147 -13.22 -20.71 -36.84
C LYS A 147 -12.69 -20.43 -38.24
N ALA A 148 -12.43 -21.48 -39.02
CA ALA A 148 -12.21 -21.36 -40.44
C ALA A 148 -13.59 -21.26 -41.14
N GLU A 149 -13.74 -20.32 -42.07
CA GLU A 149 -14.84 -20.29 -43.03
C GLU A 149 -14.59 -21.23 -44.18
#